data_17083d9a9e99827d77eb101ac82d8508
#
_entry.id   17083d9a9e99827d77eb101ac82d8508
#
_cell.length_a   1.000
_cell.length_b   1.000
_cell.length_c   1.000
_cell.angle_alpha   90.00
_cell.angle_beta   90.00
_cell.angle_gamma   90.00
#
_symmetry.space_group_name_H-M   'P 1'
#
loop_
_entity.id
_entity.type
_entity.pdbx_description
1 polymer ?
#
loop_
_entity_poly.entity_id
_entity_poly.type
_entity_poly.pdbx_seq_one_letter_code
_entity_poly.pdbx_strand_id
1 'polypeptide(L)'
;MADRGLLIVFSGPSGVGKGTVRREIFESSENQFQYSVSMTTRAQRPGEVDGDDYFFRTREEFEELIRQGQMLEYAEYVGNYYGTPLTYVNETLDKGIDVFLEIEVQGALQVKKKVPDAVFIFLTPPDLEELQDRLVGRGTDSAEVIAQRIEKAKEEIALMREYDYAIVNDHVPLAAERVKRVIEAEHFRVDRVIGHYQDMLPKSPTIR
;
A
#
# COMPACT_ATOMS: atom_id res chain seq x y z
N MET A 1 25.45 9.15 1.07
CA MET A 1 24.09 9.53 1.55
C MET A 1 23.30 8.26 1.60
N ALA A 2 22.46 8.05 2.59
CA ALA A 2 21.54 6.91 2.55
C ALA A 2 20.61 7.08 1.36
N ASP A 3 20.32 5.98 0.65
CA ASP A 3 19.37 6.01 -0.44
C ASP A 3 17.99 6.34 0.11
N ARG A 4 17.17 6.98 -0.71
CA ARG A 4 15.78 7.21 -0.38
C ARG A 4 15.06 5.87 -0.26
N GLY A 5 14.25 5.68 0.79
CA GLY A 5 13.45 4.47 0.97
C GLY A 5 12.42 4.26 -0.14
N LEU A 6 11.87 3.06 -0.23
CA LEU A 6 10.85 2.67 -1.20
C LEU A 6 9.45 2.92 -0.65
N LEU A 7 8.55 3.45 -1.48
CA LEU A 7 7.13 3.40 -1.20
C LEU A 7 6.55 2.10 -1.74
N ILE A 8 6.12 1.21 -0.84
CA ILE A 8 5.49 -0.06 -1.18
C ILE A 8 3.98 0.11 -1.05
N VAL A 9 3.25 -0.05 -2.14
CA VAL A 9 1.80 -0.01 -2.20
C VAL A 9 1.27 -1.43 -2.26
N PHE A 10 0.72 -1.89 -1.14
CA PHE A 10 0.17 -3.23 -0.98
C PHE A 10 -1.35 -3.20 -1.03
N SER A 11 -1.92 -3.81 -2.04
CA SER A 11 -3.35 -3.77 -2.30
C SER A 11 -3.89 -5.12 -2.76
N GLY A 12 -5.17 -5.21 -2.98
CA GLY A 12 -5.86 -6.42 -3.42
C GLY A 12 -7.32 -6.41 -3.02
N PRO A 13 -8.14 -7.36 -3.48
CA PRO A 13 -9.57 -7.35 -3.28
C PRO A 13 -9.96 -7.49 -1.80
N SER A 14 -11.19 -7.06 -1.51
CA SER A 14 -11.77 -7.24 -0.17
C SER A 14 -11.84 -8.73 0.17
N GLY A 15 -11.43 -9.12 1.38
CA GLY A 15 -11.44 -10.52 1.81
C GLY A 15 -10.17 -11.32 1.49
N VAL A 16 -9.25 -10.80 0.66
CA VAL A 16 -8.04 -11.54 0.24
C VAL A 16 -7.04 -11.79 1.38
N GLY A 17 -7.16 -11.10 2.52
CA GLY A 17 -6.28 -11.31 3.69
C GLY A 17 -5.11 -10.34 3.79
N LYS A 18 -5.19 -9.13 3.20
CA LYS A 18 -4.14 -8.08 3.27
C LYS A 18 -3.61 -7.88 4.68
N GLY A 19 -4.48 -7.57 5.63
CA GLY A 19 -4.09 -7.30 7.02
C GLY A 19 -3.43 -8.49 7.73
N THR A 20 -3.79 -9.74 7.36
CA THR A 20 -3.15 -10.94 7.91
C THR A 20 -1.74 -11.11 7.37
N VAL A 21 -1.55 -10.95 6.05
CA VAL A 21 -0.24 -11.03 5.40
C VAL A 21 0.66 -9.88 5.89
N ARG A 22 0.13 -8.65 6.00
CA ARG A 22 0.87 -7.51 6.57
C ARG A 22 1.36 -7.83 7.98
N ARG A 23 0.49 -8.33 8.86
CA ARG A 23 0.88 -8.69 10.24
C ARG A 23 2.04 -9.68 10.22
N GLU A 24 1.97 -10.72 9.42
CA GLU A 24 3.04 -11.72 9.25
C GLU A 24 4.35 -11.08 8.76
N ILE A 25 4.29 -10.14 7.81
CA ILE A 25 5.45 -9.39 7.34
C ILE A 25 6.11 -8.64 8.50
N PHE A 26 5.33 -7.91 9.30
CA PHE A 26 5.85 -7.06 10.37
C PHE A 26 6.31 -7.85 11.61
N GLU A 27 5.67 -8.98 11.94
CA GLU A 27 6.06 -9.84 13.04
C GLU A 27 7.33 -10.67 12.73
N SER A 28 7.54 -11.02 11.45
CA SER A 28 8.65 -11.86 11.01
C SER A 28 9.88 -11.08 10.51
N SER A 29 9.84 -9.75 10.50
CA SER A 29 10.93 -8.88 10.04
C SER A 29 11.56 -8.14 11.22
N GLU A 30 12.89 -8.08 11.29
CA GLU A 30 13.57 -7.02 12.02
C GLU A 30 13.30 -5.74 11.22
N ASN A 31 12.38 -4.93 11.70
CA ASN A 31 11.72 -3.76 11.11
C ASN A 31 12.60 -2.93 10.16
N GLN A 32 12.55 -3.26 8.87
CA GLN A 32 13.15 -2.46 7.80
C GLN A 32 12.11 -1.53 7.15
N PHE A 33 10.82 -1.69 7.49
CA PHE A 33 9.73 -0.89 6.90
C PHE A 33 8.95 -0.16 7.99
N GLN A 34 8.49 1.03 7.67
CA GLN A 34 7.51 1.73 8.50
C GLN A 34 6.11 1.52 7.89
N TYR A 35 5.15 1.05 8.71
CA TYR A 35 3.75 1.03 8.32
C TYR A 35 3.24 2.46 8.20
N SER A 36 2.57 2.78 7.09
CA SER A 36 2.00 4.09 6.88
C SER A 36 0.76 4.27 7.74
N VAL A 37 0.83 5.23 8.68
CA VAL A 37 -0.32 5.64 9.48
C VAL A 37 -1.22 6.54 8.64
N SER A 38 -2.48 6.13 8.45
CA SER A 38 -3.47 6.91 7.73
C SER A 38 -4.03 8.06 8.57
N MET A 39 -4.53 9.09 7.91
CA MET A 39 -5.31 10.17 8.52
C MET A 39 -6.80 9.88 8.38
N THR A 40 -7.60 10.29 9.36
CA THR A 40 -9.07 10.17 9.30
C THR A 40 -9.78 11.34 9.97
N THR A 41 -10.98 11.63 9.50
CA THR A 41 -11.90 12.59 10.14
C THR A 41 -12.89 11.92 11.11
N ARG A 42 -12.83 10.59 11.23
CA ARG A 42 -13.59 9.85 12.22
C ARG A 42 -13.11 10.19 13.63
N ALA A 43 -14.04 10.34 14.54
CA ALA A 43 -13.69 10.50 15.96
C ALA A 43 -12.87 9.30 16.46
N GLN A 44 -11.87 9.61 17.29
CA GLN A 44 -11.03 8.62 17.96
C GLN A 44 -11.87 7.73 18.87
N ARG A 45 -11.66 6.42 18.82
CA ARG A 45 -12.33 5.46 19.69
C ARG A 45 -11.54 5.25 20.99
N PRO A 46 -12.18 4.76 22.07
CA PRO A 46 -11.46 4.38 23.27
C PRO A 46 -10.35 3.35 22.97
N GLY A 47 -9.14 3.65 23.41
CA GLY A 47 -7.97 2.80 23.23
C GLY A 47 -7.14 3.08 21.97
N GLU A 48 -7.64 3.85 21.02
CA GLU A 48 -6.84 4.29 19.86
C GLU A 48 -5.90 5.46 20.26
N VAL A 49 -4.74 5.54 19.61
CA VAL A 49 -3.71 6.55 19.86
C VAL A 49 -3.48 7.39 18.60
N ASP A 50 -3.53 8.73 18.74
CA ASP A 50 -3.22 9.64 17.62
C ASP A 50 -1.74 9.50 17.23
N GLY A 51 -1.50 9.30 15.94
CA GLY A 51 -0.18 9.08 15.37
C GLY A 51 0.26 7.61 15.30
N ASP A 52 -0.42 6.69 16.01
CA ASP A 52 -0.16 5.24 15.95
C ASP A 52 -1.25 4.50 15.16
N ASP A 53 -2.52 4.66 15.56
CA ASP A 53 -3.64 4.01 14.86
C ASP A 53 -4.07 4.82 13.65
N TYR A 54 -4.27 6.11 13.85
CA TYR A 54 -4.59 7.12 12.84
C TYR A 54 -4.05 8.49 13.27
N PHE A 55 -3.84 9.38 12.28
CA PHE A 55 -3.82 10.82 12.54
C PHE A 55 -5.28 11.31 12.55
N PHE A 56 -5.85 11.57 13.74
CA PHE A 56 -7.22 12.07 13.87
C PHE A 56 -7.25 13.57 13.64
N ARG A 57 -7.97 14.01 12.60
CA ARG A 57 -8.07 15.42 12.18
C ARG A 57 -9.51 15.82 11.96
N THR A 58 -9.79 17.12 12.02
CA THR A 58 -11.11 17.63 11.65
C THR A 58 -11.35 17.49 10.15
N ARG A 59 -12.64 17.60 9.76
CA ARG A 59 -13.00 17.55 8.34
C ARG A 59 -12.39 18.71 7.58
N GLU A 60 -12.39 19.90 8.19
CA GLU A 60 -11.85 21.13 7.61
C GLU A 60 -10.33 21.03 7.36
N GLU A 61 -9.59 20.48 8.32
CA GLU A 61 -8.15 20.25 8.20
C GLU A 61 -7.86 19.24 7.07
N PHE A 62 -8.64 18.16 6.97
CA PHE A 62 -8.46 17.15 5.94
C PHE A 62 -8.76 17.72 4.55
N GLU A 63 -9.86 18.46 4.39
CA GLU A 63 -10.23 19.10 3.13
C GLU A 63 -9.23 20.18 2.70
N GLU A 64 -8.60 20.87 3.65
CA GLU A 64 -7.50 21.80 3.35
C GLU A 64 -6.29 21.06 2.78
N LEU A 65 -5.89 19.92 3.35
CA LEU A 65 -4.81 19.09 2.81
C LEU A 65 -5.13 18.57 1.41
N ILE A 66 -6.39 18.22 1.13
CA ILE A 66 -6.83 17.85 -0.22
C ILE A 66 -6.62 19.03 -1.19
N ARG A 67 -7.09 20.23 -0.82
CA ARG A 67 -6.96 21.46 -1.67
C ARG A 67 -5.51 21.82 -1.95
N GLN A 68 -4.64 21.60 -0.99
CA GLN A 68 -3.18 21.85 -1.12
C GLN A 68 -2.44 20.72 -1.85
N GLY A 69 -3.13 19.62 -2.24
CA GLY A 69 -2.50 18.45 -2.85
C GLY A 69 -1.57 17.67 -1.91
N GLN A 70 -1.75 17.82 -0.59
CA GLN A 70 -0.91 17.20 0.46
C GLN A 70 -1.35 15.79 0.85
N MET A 71 -2.33 15.22 0.14
CA MET A 71 -2.75 13.83 0.34
C MET A 71 -2.17 12.96 -0.78
N LEU A 72 -1.56 11.84 -0.42
CA LEU A 72 -1.08 10.83 -1.38
C LEU A 72 -2.26 10.14 -2.06
N GLU A 73 -3.20 9.68 -1.26
CA GLU A 73 -4.51 9.16 -1.65
C GLU A 73 -5.55 9.48 -0.59
N TYR A 74 -6.82 9.44 -0.93
CA TYR A 74 -7.93 9.55 0.03
C TYR A 74 -9.23 9.00 -0.53
N ALA A 75 -10.12 8.60 0.39
CA ALA A 75 -11.48 8.19 0.10
C ALA A 75 -12.43 8.66 1.20
N GLU A 76 -13.71 8.84 0.86
CA GLU A 76 -14.77 9.04 1.85
C GLU A 76 -15.51 7.71 2.07
N TYR A 77 -15.66 7.32 3.34
CA TYR A 77 -16.37 6.13 3.75
C TYR A 77 -17.24 6.43 4.97
N VAL A 78 -18.55 6.16 4.84
CA VAL A 78 -19.56 6.41 5.90
C VAL A 78 -19.42 7.82 6.49
N GLY A 79 -19.34 8.85 5.63
CA GLY A 79 -19.28 10.25 6.02
C GLY A 79 -17.96 10.72 6.62
N ASN A 80 -16.91 9.89 6.65
CA ASN A 80 -15.59 10.25 7.11
C ASN A 80 -14.55 10.08 6.00
N TYR A 81 -13.58 10.97 5.97
CA TYR A 81 -12.40 10.81 5.13
C TYR A 81 -11.39 9.87 5.77
N TYR A 82 -10.71 9.15 4.92
CA TYR A 82 -9.52 8.34 5.21
C TYR A 82 -8.51 8.58 4.11
N GLY A 83 -7.22 8.68 4.44
CA GLY A 83 -6.19 8.88 3.42
C GLY A 83 -4.80 8.99 4.02
N THR A 84 -3.81 9.09 3.16
CA THR A 84 -2.40 9.08 3.52
C THR A 84 -1.78 10.46 3.30
N PRO A 85 -1.24 11.12 4.34
CA PRO A 85 -0.54 12.40 4.19
C PRO A 85 0.76 12.26 3.40
N LEU A 86 0.93 13.07 2.36
CA LEU A 86 2.12 13.03 1.49
C LEU A 86 3.39 13.44 2.22
N THR A 87 3.31 14.44 3.10
CA THR A 87 4.46 14.95 3.87
C THR A 87 5.05 13.85 4.74
N TYR A 88 4.22 13.13 5.50
CA TYR A 88 4.66 12.03 6.36
C TYR A 88 5.40 10.94 5.57
N VAL A 89 4.86 10.55 4.41
CA VAL A 89 5.48 9.56 3.54
C VAL A 89 6.85 10.05 3.06
N ASN A 90 6.93 11.27 2.52
CA ASN A 90 8.17 11.82 2.01
C ASN A 90 9.25 11.94 3.09
N GLU A 91 8.92 12.48 4.27
CA GLU A 91 9.86 12.60 5.39
C GLU A 91 10.43 11.25 5.84
N THR A 92 9.64 10.19 5.75
CA THR A 92 10.07 8.84 6.10
C THR A 92 11.00 8.26 5.02
N LEU A 93 10.60 8.39 3.75
CA LEU A 93 11.42 7.94 2.61
C LEU A 93 12.76 8.68 2.54
N ASP A 94 12.78 9.98 2.82
CA ASP A 94 14.01 10.81 2.79
C ASP A 94 15.01 10.44 3.91
N LYS A 95 14.55 9.74 4.95
CA LYS A 95 15.42 9.13 5.98
C LYS A 95 16.01 7.78 5.55
N GLY A 96 15.69 7.28 4.35
CA GLY A 96 16.10 5.96 3.86
C GLY A 96 15.27 4.82 4.44
N ILE A 97 14.08 5.11 4.98
CA ILE A 97 13.18 4.11 5.55
C ILE A 97 12.07 3.81 4.54
N ASP A 98 11.87 2.54 4.24
CA ASP A 98 10.79 2.09 3.37
C ASP A 98 9.43 2.32 4.03
N VAL A 99 8.45 2.77 3.25
CA VAL A 99 7.07 2.97 3.72
C VAL A 99 6.18 1.88 3.12
N PHE A 100 5.55 1.09 3.98
CA PHE A 100 4.58 0.07 3.60
C PHE A 100 3.15 0.61 3.74
N LEU A 101 2.48 0.80 2.62
CA LEU A 101 1.14 1.38 2.51
C LEU A 101 0.13 0.29 2.12
N GLU A 102 -0.72 -0.14 3.06
CA GLU A 102 -1.84 -1.06 2.81
C GLU A 102 -3.10 -0.25 2.52
N ILE A 103 -3.58 -0.29 1.27
CA ILE A 103 -4.75 0.47 0.83
C ILE A 103 -5.64 -0.34 -0.13
N GLU A 104 -6.85 0.16 -0.36
CA GLU A 104 -7.77 -0.36 -1.35
C GLU A 104 -7.30 -0.05 -2.78
N VAL A 105 -7.77 -0.83 -3.76
CA VAL A 105 -7.35 -0.72 -5.17
C VAL A 105 -7.53 0.69 -5.74
N GLN A 106 -8.63 1.38 -5.40
CA GLN A 106 -8.88 2.74 -5.89
C GLN A 106 -7.87 3.76 -5.33
N GLY A 107 -7.45 3.59 -4.07
CA GLY A 107 -6.38 4.39 -3.47
C GLY A 107 -5.04 4.13 -4.16
N ALA A 108 -4.71 2.87 -4.45
CA ALA A 108 -3.48 2.50 -5.15
C ALA A 108 -3.37 3.17 -6.53
N LEU A 109 -4.47 3.28 -7.28
CA LEU A 109 -4.50 3.98 -8.56
C LEU A 109 -4.29 5.50 -8.42
N GLN A 110 -4.71 6.11 -7.30
CA GLN A 110 -4.40 7.51 -7.01
C GLN A 110 -2.90 7.68 -6.74
N VAL A 111 -2.31 6.77 -5.93
CA VAL A 111 -0.87 6.78 -5.65
C VAL A 111 -0.08 6.62 -6.94
N LYS A 112 -0.45 5.69 -7.83
CA LYS A 112 0.26 5.45 -9.10
C LYS A 112 0.34 6.69 -9.98
N LYS A 113 -0.69 7.53 -9.97
CA LYS A 113 -0.68 8.80 -10.72
C LYS A 113 0.27 9.84 -10.14
N LYS A 114 0.50 9.82 -8.81
CA LYS A 114 1.33 10.81 -8.10
C LYS A 114 2.77 10.37 -7.91
N VAL A 115 2.97 9.07 -7.67
CA VAL A 115 4.27 8.45 -7.40
C VAL A 115 4.39 7.18 -8.25
N PRO A 116 4.60 7.32 -9.57
CA PRO A 116 4.66 6.17 -10.49
C PRO A 116 5.82 5.22 -10.20
N ASP A 117 6.88 5.71 -9.51
CA ASP A 117 8.07 4.93 -9.15
C ASP A 117 7.89 4.10 -7.87
N ALA A 118 6.72 4.18 -7.21
CA ALA A 118 6.40 3.31 -6.08
C ALA A 118 6.30 1.84 -6.55
N VAL A 119 6.50 0.90 -5.62
CA VAL A 119 6.41 -0.54 -5.87
C VAL A 119 4.99 -0.99 -5.63
N PHE A 120 4.27 -1.39 -6.66
CA PHE A 120 2.86 -1.80 -6.57
C PHE A 120 2.74 -3.31 -6.50
N ILE A 121 2.28 -3.83 -5.36
CA ILE A 121 2.09 -5.26 -5.11
C ILE A 121 0.59 -5.55 -4.93
N PHE A 122 0.05 -6.40 -5.80
CA PHE A 122 -1.32 -6.89 -5.73
C PHE A 122 -1.37 -8.25 -5.05
N LEU A 123 -2.07 -8.34 -3.91
CA LEU A 123 -2.35 -9.61 -3.27
C LEU A 123 -3.61 -10.22 -3.91
N THR A 124 -3.50 -11.44 -4.43
CA THR A 124 -4.61 -12.14 -5.07
C THR A 124 -4.97 -13.42 -4.29
N PRO A 125 -6.25 -13.84 -4.25
CA PRO A 125 -6.59 -15.17 -3.76
C PRO A 125 -6.11 -16.22 -4.76
N PRO A 126 -6.03 -17.51 -4.38
CA PRO A 126 -5.77 -18.62 -5.30
C PRO A 126 -6.81 -18.66 -6.43
N ASP A 127 -8.08 -18.52 -6.06
CA ASP A 127 -9.23 -18.47 -6.95
C ASP A 127 -10.41 -17.73 -6.29
N LEU A 128 -11.53 -17.61 -7.00
CA LEU A 128 -12.73 -16.93 -6.50
C LEU A 128 -13.53 -17.77 -5.50
N GLU A 129 -13.43 -19.08 -5.55
CA GLU A 129 -14.10 -20.00 -4.61
C GLU A 129 -13.49 -19.84 -3.21
N GLU A 130 -12.16 -19.90 -3.13
CA GLU A 130 -11.43 -19.64 -1.88
C GLU A 130 -11.73 -18.24 -1.31
N LEU A 131 -11.82 -17.21 -2.17
CA LEU A 131 -12.21 -15.87 -1.73
C LEU A 131 -13.61 -15.84 -1.15
N GLN A 132 -14.56 -16.52 -1.78
CA GLN A 132 -15.95 -16.63 -1.30
C GLN A 132 -16.00 -17.34 0.05
N ASP A 133 -15.27 -18.44 0.22
CA ASP A 133 -15.21 -19.19 1.47
C ASP A 133 -14.63 -18.33 2.60
N ARG A 134 -13.61 -17.53 2.34
CA ARG A 134 -13.06 -16.57 3.31
C ARG A 134 -14.06 -15.49 3.71
N LEU A 135 -14.89 -15.01 2.80
CA LEU A 135 -15.94 -14.04 3.10
C LEU A 135 -17.06 -14.66 3.92
N VAL A 136 -17.50 -15.87 3.57
CA VAL A 136 -18.51 -16.63 4.31
C VAL A 136 -18.00 -16.96 5.72
N GLY A 137 -16.77 -17.43 5.85
CA GLY A 137 -16.15 -17.83 7.12
C GLY A 137 -16.03 -16.71 8.17
N ARG A 138 -16.15 -15.44 7.77
CA ARG A 138 -16.22 -14.30 8.71
C ARG A 138 -17.53 -14.25 9.48
N GLY A 139 -18.62 -14.78 8.94
CA GLY A 139 -19.92 -14.88 9.61
C GLY A 139 -20.61 -13.54 9.89
N THR A 140 -20.13 -12.43 9.30
CA THR A 140 -20.61 -11.07 9.57
C THR A 140 -21.54 -10.53 8.49
N ASP A 141 -21.56 -11.16 7.31
CA ASP A 141 -22.23 -10.63 6.12
C ASP A 141 -23.39 -11.55 5.68
N SER A 142 -24.45 -10.97 5.12
CA SER A 142 -25.51 -11.73 4.46
C SER A 142 -25.04 -12.29 3.11
N ALA A 143 -25.78 -13.26 2.58
CA ALA A 143 -25.47 -13.88 1.27
C ALA A 143 -25.47 -12.82 0.14
N GLU A 144 -26.37 -11.83 0.20
CA GLU A 144 -26.45 -10.74 -0.77
C GLU A 144 -25.21 -9.84 -0.71
N VAL A 145 -24.72 -9.53 0.51
CA VAL A 145 -23.51 -8.73 0.72
C VAL A 145 -22.27 -9.48 0.22
N ILE A 146 -22.21 -10.80 0.48
CA ILE A 146 -21.10 -11.65 -0.02
C ILE A 146 -21.09 -11.64 -1.57
N ALA A 147 -22.25 -11.82 -2.22
CA ALA A 147 -22.36 -11.78 -3.67
C ALA A 147 -21.86 -10.43 -4.23
N GLN A 148 -22.26 -9.31 -3.65
CA GLN A 148 -21.79 -7.98 -4.06
C GLN A 148 -20.27 -7.82 -3.89
N ARG A 149 -19.70 -8.35 -2.79
CA ARG A 149 -18.25 -8.33 -2.56
C ARG A 149 -17.48 -9.17 -3.58
N ILE A 150 -18.02 -10.30 -4.01
CA ILE A 150 -17.40 -11.14 -5.05
C ILE A 150 -17.41 -10.41 -6.40
N GLU A 151 -18.53 -9.78 -6.78
CA GLU A 151 -18.56 -8.99 -8.02
C GLU A 151 -17.56 -7.83 -7.97
N LYS A 152 -17.51 -7.08 -6.86
CA LYS A 152 -16.49 -6.04 -6.68
C LYS A 152 -15.06 -6.60 -6.74
N ALA A 153 -14.81 -7.77 -6.15
CA ALA A 153 -13.50 -8.41 -6.20
C ALA A 153 -13.08 -8.77 -7.63
N LYS A 154 -14.00 -9.20 -8.49
CA LYS A 154 -13.72 -9.45 -9.92
C LYS A 154 -13.29 -8.17 -10.64
N GLU A 155 -13.99 -7.05 -10.38
CA GLU A 155 -13.61 -5.73 -10.92
C GLU A 155 -12.23 -5.30 -10.43
N GLU A 156 -11.94 -5.49 -9.14
CA GLU A 156 -10.64 -5.15 -8.53
C GLU A 156 -9.51 -6.04 -9.09
N ILE A 157 -9.75 -7.34 -9.29
CA ILE A 157 -8.79 -8.28 -9.89
C ILE A 157 -8.49 -7.87 -11.34
N ALA A 158 -9.47 -7.37 -12.09
CA ALA A 158 -9.25 -6.88 -13.46
C ALA A 158 -8.25 -5.70 -13.51
N LEU A 159 -8.13 -4.94 -12.41
CA LEU A 159 -7.17 -3.84 -12.26
C LEU A 159 -5.75 -4.29 -11.83
N MET A 160 -5.54 -5.59 -11.59
CA MET A 160 -4.22 -6.14 -11.24
C MET A 160 -3.14 -5.81 -12.28
N ARG A 161 -3.52 -5.62 -13.55
CA ARG A 161 -2.63 -5.19 -14.64
C ARG A 161 -1.95 -3.84 -14.42
N GLU A 162 -2.48 -3.04 -13.50
CA GLU A 162 -1.90 -1.73 -13.12
C GLU A 162 -0.80 -1.86 -12.06
N TYR A 163 -0.52 -3.06 -11.57
CA TYR A 163 0.49 -3.32 -10.55
C TYR A 163 1.75 -3.93 -11.17
N ASP A 164 2.85 -3.85 -10.42
CA ASP A 164 4.14 -4.37 -10.87
C ASP A 164 4.29 -5.86 -10.54
N TYR A 165 3.66 -6.29 -9.42
CA TYR A 165 3.74 -7.66 -8.92
C TYR A 165 2.37 -8.17 -8.48
N ALA A 166 2.12 -9.46 -8.72
CA ALA A 166 0.97 -10.18 -8.18
C ALA A 166 1.44 -11.34 -7.29
N ILE A 167 0.98 -11.35 -6.05
CA ILE A 167 1.34 -12.36 -5.04
C ILE A 167 0.08 -13.13 -4.65
N VAL A 168 0.12 -14.45 -4.83
CA VAL A 168 -0.99 -15.32 -4.41
C VAL A 168 -0.92 -15.54 -2.90
N ASN A 169 -2.03 -15.29 -2.20
CA ASN A 169 -2.22 -15.64 -0.79
C ASN A 169 -2.84 -17.04 -0.66
N ASP A 170 -2.05 -18.04 -1.01
CA ASP A 170 -2.35 -19.46 -0.80
C ASP A 170 -2.02 -19.90 0.63
N HIS A 171 -0.94 -19.38 1.20
CA HIS A 171 -0.48 -19.61 2.56
C HIS A 171 0.17 -18.33 3.09
N VAL A 172 -0.34 -17.81 4.21
CA VAL A 172 0.04 -16.49 4.73
C VAL A 172 1.55 -16.30 4.90
N PRO A 173 2.32 -17.20 5.57
CA PRO A 173 3.77 -17.05 5.70
C PRO A 173 4.50 -17.03 4.35
N LEU A 174 4.07 -17.85 3.38
CA LEU A 174 4.68 -17.87 2.06
C LEU A 174 4.36 -16.60 1.26
N ALA A 175 3.14 -16.08 1.37
CA ALA A 175 2.77 -14.81 0.75
C ALA A 175 3.59 -13.67 1.33
N ALA A 176 3.75 -13.61 2.66
CA ALA A 176 4.59 -12.63 3.35
C ALA A 176 6.06 -12.71 2.91
N GLU A 177 6.61 -13.92 2.80
CA GLU A 177 7.98 -14.12 2.30
C GLU A 177 8.15 -13.65 0.86
N ARG A 178 7.19 -13.95 -0.02
CA ARG A 178 7.21 -13.49 -1.42
C ARG A 178 7.20 -11.97 -1.51
N VAL A 179 6.37 -11.30 -0.69
CA VAL A 179 6.34 -9.83 -0.63
C VAL A 179 7.69 -9.28 -0.19
N LYS A 180 8.30 -9.82 0.87
CA LYS A 180 9.64 -9.39 1.35
C LYS A 180 10.72 -9.54 0.27
N ARG A 181 10.72 -10.65 -0.47
CA ARG A 181 11.66 -10.88 -1.56
C ARG A 181 11.49 -9.88 -2.71
N VAL A 182 10.26 -9.48 -3.03
CA VAL A 182 10.00 -8.42 -4.01
C VAL A 182 10.59 -7.11 -3.54
N ILE A 183 10.34 -6.71 -2.28
CA ILE A 183 10.87 -5.46 -1.73
C ILE A 183 12.40 -5.47 -1.75
N GLU A 184 13.02 -6.58 -1.33
CA GLU A 184 14.47 -6.74 -1.36
C GLU A 184 15.02 -6.60 -2.80
N ALA A 185 14.40 -7.25 -3.77
CA ALA A 185 14.83 -7.17 -5.17
C ALA A 185 14.68 -5.76 -5.76
N GLU A 186 13.66 -5.02 -5.35
CA GLU A 186 13.42 -3.65 -5.80
C GLU A 186 14.54 -2.68 -5.39
N HIS A 187 15.22 -2.92 -4.27
CA HIS A 187 16.40 -2.14 -3.88
C HIS A 187 17.59 -2.32 -4.83
N PHE A 188 17.65 -3.44 -5.56
CA PHE A 188 18.76 -3.75 -6.49
C PHE A 188 18.46 -3.38 -7.94
N ARG A 189 17.32 -2.76 -8.23
CA ARG A 189 17.03 -2.29 -9.60
C ARG A 189 18.08 -1.29 -10.06
N VAL A 190 18.52 -1.44 -11.31
CA VAL A 190 19.57 -0.59 -11.89
C VAL A 190 19.19 0.89 -11.86
N ASP A 191 17.95 1.23 -12.17
CA ASP A 191 17.46 2.61 -12.15
C ASP A 191 17.50 3.26 -10.75
N ARG A 192 17.51 2.46 -9.68
CA ARG A 192 17.63 2.94 -8.30
C ARG A 192 19.09 3.08 -7.86
N VAL A 193 19.96 2.17 -8.30
CA VAL A 193 21.37 2.12 -7.85
C VAL A 193 22.34 2.83 -8.79
N ILE A 194 21.97 3.09 -10.04
CA ILE A 194 22.86 3.64 -11.08
C ILE A 194 23.49 4.97 -10.67
N GLY A 195 22.78 5.75 -9.83
CA GLY A 195 23.29 7.01 -9.30
C GLY A 195 24.59 6.90 -8.54
N HIS A 196 24.87 5.76 -7.87
CA HIS A 196 26.11 5.50 -7.13
C HIS A 196 27.32 5.30 -8.05
N TYR A 197 27.07 4.97 -9.31
CA TYR A 197 28.10 4.62 -10.30
C TYR A 197 28.33 5.72 -11.33
N GLN A 198 27.72 6.91 -11.15
CA GLN A 198 27.80 7.99 -12.15
C GLN A 198 29.24 8.40 -12.48
N ASP A 199 30.13 8.44 -11.47
CA ASP A 199 31.54 8.77 -11.66
C ASP A 199 32.34 7.68 -12.44
N MET A 200 31.80 6.46 -12.49
CA MET A 200 32.35 5.32 -13.17
C MET A 200 31.82 5.17 -14.61
N LEU A 201 30.72 5.88 -14.92
CA LEU A 201 30.15 5.82 -16.25
C LEU A 201 30.87 6.74 -17.21
N PRO A 202 31.08 6.31 -18.47
CA PRO A 202 31.68 7.19 -19.48
C PRO A 202 30.76 8.42 -19.65
N LYS A 203 31.39 9.60 -19.63
CA LYS A 203 30.65 10.84 -19.97
C LYS A 203 30.05 10.65 -21.37
N SER A 204 28.73 10.77 -21.47
CA SER A 204 28.02 10.64 -22.75
C SER A 204 28.77 11.47 -23.82
N PRO A 205 29.13 10.92 -24.99
CA PRO A 205 29.65 11.74 -26.04
C PRO A 205 28.65 12.81 -26.39
N THR A 206 29.06 14.07 -26.33
CA THR A 206 28.23 15.19 -26.82
C THR A 206 27.95 14.91 -28.28
N ILE A 207 26.75 14.43 -28.59
CA ILE A 207 26.30 14.31 -29.99
C ILE A 207 26.23 15.73 -30.53
N ARG A 208 27.18 16.09 -31.38
CA ARG A 208 27.19 17.34 -32.15
C ARG A 208 26.27 17.20 -33.35
#